data_62b5f2285a47ed0b9181e75435feb65e
#
_entry.id   62b5f2285a47ed0b9181e75435feb65e
#
_cell.length_a   1.000
_cell.length_b   1.000
_cell.length_c   1.000
_cell.angle_alpha   90.00
_cell.angle_beta   90.00
_cell.angle_gamma   90.00
#
_symmetry.space_group_name_H-M   'P 1'
#
loop_
_entity.id
_entity.type
_entity.pdbx_description
1 polymer ?
#
loop_
_entity_poly.entity_id
_entity_poly.type
_entity_poly.pdbx_seq_one_letter_code
_entity_poly.pdbx_strand_id
1 'polypeptide(L)'
;MDDEVFKALADPSRRALLDSLMEQDGQTLSALGSRLDMARQSVSKHLEILERANLVTTVRRGREKLHHLNAEPINAISDRWIRKYDRGRIAALTDLKSALESTAMTESDFVYTTYIEAPPELVWRGLTDPAFTRRYWGMEFETDWTPGTRWSVFHTNRDIRIADEEMVVKEYDPFSRLSYSWTAYTKEFVDALGYPEGTVERAAAEPRSVVTYELVPNGTETRLTVTHSGFRPGSVVLPDITRGWPIVLSGLKTFLESGRYREVEGAEALAG
;
A
#
# COMPACT_ATOMS: atom_id res chain seq x y z
N MET A 1 -16.00 -20.60 19.33
CA MET A 1 -16.81 -19.36 19.29
C MET A 1 -16.81 -18.78 17.89
N ASP A 2 -15.65 -18.50 17.28
CA ASP A 2 -15.57 -17.90 15.93
C ASP A 2 -16.25 -18.75 14.84
N ASP A 3 -16.10 -20.08 14.88
CA ASP A 3 -16.70 -20.99 13.90
C ASP A 3 -18.25 -20.93 13.87
N GLU A 4 -18.86 -20.67 15.01
CA GLU A 4 -20.32 -20.52 15.07
C GLU A 4 -20.78 -19.20 14.47
N VAL A 5 -20.01 -18.13 14.68
CA VAL A 5 -20.24 -16.83 14.05
C VAL A 5 -20.12 -16.94 12.52
N PHE A 6 -19.06 -17.56 12.02
CA PHE A 6 -18.89 -17.76 10.58
C PHE A 6 -20.01 -18.61 9.97
N LYS A 7 -20.40 -19.71 10.63
CA LYS A 7 -21.55 -20.54 10.20
C LYS A 7 -22.85 -19.75 10.21
N ALA A 8 -23.06 -18.91 11.23
CA ALA A 8 -24.24 -18.06 11.31
C ALA A 8 -24.27 -17.03 10.18
N LEU A 9 -23.15 -16.41 9.84
CA LEU A 9 -23.03 -15.40 8.77
C LEU A 9 -23.03 -16.00 7.36
N ALA A 10 -22.83 -17.29 7.18
CA ALA A 10 -22.78 -17.92 5.86
C ALA A 10 -24.11 -17.87 5.08
N ASP A 11 -25.23 -17.78 5.76
CA ASP A 11 -26.57 -17.80 5.15
C ASP A 11 -27.05 -16.37 4.81
N PRO A 12 -27.54 -16.10 3.59
CA PRO A 12 -27.97 -14.78 3.16
C PRO A 12 -29.18 -14.25 3.95
N SER A 13 -30.14 -15.15 4.32
CA SER A 13 -31.32 -14.75 5.07
C SER A 13 -30.96 -14.28 6.50
N ARG A 14 -29.95 -14.91 7.11
CA ARG A 14 -29.46 -14.48 8.42
C ARG A 14 -28.74 -13.13 8.36
N ARG A 15 -27.98 -12.88 7.29
CA ARG A 15 -27.38 -11.54 7.07
C ARG A 15 -28.45 -10.47 6.90
N ALA A 16 -29.49 -10.76 6.10
CA ALA A 16 -30.62 -9.83 5.92
C ALA A 16 -31.36 -9.51 7.23
N LEU A 17 -31.48 -10.49 8.14
CA LEU A 17 -32.04 -10.25 9.47
C LEU A 17 -31.16 -9.35 10.34
N LEU A 18 -29.83 -9.54 10.28
CA LEU A 18 -28.89 -8.66 10.98
C LEU A 18 -28.87 -7.25 10.40
N ASP A 19 -28.94 -7.11 9.07
CA ASP A 19 -29.03 -5.80 8.38
C ASP A 19 -30.30 -5.08 8.80
N SER A 20 -31.45 -5.79 8.85
CA SER A 20 -32.70 -5.23 9.33
C SER A 20 -32.64 -4.76 10.77
N LEU A 21 -31.95 -5.50 11.65
CA LEU A 21 -31.74 -5.10 13.05
C LEU A 21 -30.77 -3.94 13.18
N MET A 22 -29.79 -3.81 12.28
CA MET A 22 -28.86 -2.69 12.24
C MET A 22 -29.59 -1.39 11.84
N GLU A 23 -30.50 -1.47 10.89
CA GLU A 23 -31.31 -0.30 10.46
C GLU A 23 -32.33 0.12 11.53
N GLN A 24 -32.96 -0.84 12.19
CA GLN A 24 -33.91 -0.61 13.26
C GLN A 24 -33.74 -1.67 14.35
N ASP A 25 -33.15 -1.29 15.46
CA ASP A 25 -32.95 -2.17 16.60
C ASP A 25 -34.25 -2.46 17.39
N GLY A 26 -34.28 -3.60 18.12
CA GLY A 26 -35.41 -3.92 19.00
C GLY A 26 -36.67 -4.33 18.27
N GLN A 27 -36.56 -5.17 17.23
CA GLN A 27 -37.72 -5.65 16.45
C GLN A 27 -38.31 -6.96 17.01
N THR A 28 -39.62 -7.12 16.85
CA THR A 28 -40.32 -8.41 17.10
C THR A 28 -40.09 -9.36 15.92
N LEU A 29 -40.24 -10.69 16.18
CA LEU A 29 -40.22 -11.71 15.15
C LEU A 29 -41.23 -11.43 14.02
N SER A 30 -42.40 -10.90 14.35
CA SER A 30 -43.43 -10.56 13.35
C SER A 30 -43.00 -9.39 12.47
N ALA A 31 -42.39 -8.35 13.06
CA ALA A 31 -41.89 -7.20 12.32
C ALA A 31 -40.77 -7.60 11.34
N LEU A 32 -39.79 -8.40 11.78
CA LEU A 32 -38.71 -8.93 10.95
C LEU A 32 -39.26 -9.79 9.79
N GLY A 33 -40.25 -10.67 10.08
CA GLY A 33 -40.86 -11.50 9.04
C GLY A 33 -41.59 -10.67 7.96
N SER A 34 -42.36 -9.67 8.37
CA SER A 34 -43.08 -8.81 7.44
C SER A 34 -42.15 -7.94 6.60
N ARG A 35 -41.04 -7.45 7.19
CA ARG A 35 -40.07 -6.59 6.51
C ARG A 35 -39.27 -7.33 5.43
N LEU A 36 -38.96 -8.60 5.67
CA LEU A 36 -38.12 -9.43 4.79
C LEU A 36 -38.93 -10.40 3.92
N ASP A 37 -40.26 -10.32 3.93
CA ASP A 37 -41.17 -11.25 3.25
C ASP A 37 -40.84 -12.73 3.55
N MET A 38 -40.60 -13.02 4.83
CA MET A 38 -40.20 -14.34 5.29
C MET A 38 -41.29 -14.99 6.15
N ALA A 39 -41.48 -16.30 5.95
CA ALA A 39 -42.38 -17.08 6.79
C ALA A 39 -41.91 -17.07 8.28
N ARG A 40 -42.87 -16.90 9.20
CA ARG A 40 -42.58 -16.79 10.65
C ARG A 40 -41.73 -17.94 11.20
N GLN A 41 -41.92 -19.15 10.72
CA GLN A 41 -41.15 -20.33 11.15
C GLN A 41 -39.68 -20.24 10.68
N SER A 42 -39.44 -19.72 9.47
CA SER A 42 -38.10 -19.52 8.94
C SER A 42 -37.35 -18.45 9.73
N VAL A 43 -38.01 -17.31 10.00
CA VAL A 43 -37.42 -16.24 10.84
C VAL A 43 -37.05 -16.76 12.22
N SER A 44 -37.95 -17.56 12.87
CA SER A 44 -37.66 -18.16 14.19
C SER A 44 -36.40 -19.03 14.17
N LYS A 45 -36.27 -19.92 13.17
CA LYS A 45 -35.08 -20.79 13.01
C LYS A 45 -33.80 -20.02 12.82
N HIS A 46 -33.86 -19.00 11.96
CA HIS A 46 -32.68 -18.15 11.70
C HIS A 46 -32.29 -17.35 12.94
N LEU A 47 -33.25 -16.78 13.66
CA LEU A 47 -32.99 -16.06 14.93
C LEU A 47 -32.39 -16.96 16.00
N GLU A 48 -32.84 -18.21 16.14
CA GLU A 48 -32.26 -19.17 17.09
C GLU A 48 -30.77 -19.45 16.78
N ILE A 49 -30.38 -19.51 15.49
CA ILE A 49 -28.99 -19.70 15.10
C ILE A 49 -28.18 -18.44 15.42
N LEU A 50 -28.72 -17.25 15.15
CA LEU A 50 -28.09 -15.97 15.45
C LEU A 50 -27.96 -15.72 16.97
N GLU A 51 -28.99 -16.09 17.78
CA GLU A 51 -28.94 -16.03 19.23
C GLU A 51 -27.85 -16.97 19.78
N ARG A 52 -27.73 -18.19 19.24
CA ARG A 52 -26.72 -19.18 19.65
C ARG A 52 -25.30 -18.71 19.32
N ALA A 53 -25.13 -18.02 18.22
CA ALA A 53 -23.85 -17.39 17.81
C ALA A 53 -23.58 -16.06 18.54
N ASN A 54 -24.47 -15.66 19.48
CA ASN A 54 -24.40 -14.38 20.20
C ASN A 54 -24.42 -13.13 19.28
N LEU A 55 -24.95 -13.26 18.06
CA LEU A 55 -25.13 -12.16 17.11
C LEU A 55 -26.44 -11.39 17.32
N VAL A 56 -27.38 -12.00 18.04
CA VAL A 56 -28.65 -11.39 18.41
C VAL A 56 -28.89 -11.67 19.91
N THR A 57 -29.26 -10.63 20.63
CA THR A 57 -29.73 -10.72 22.01
C THR A 57 -31.23 -10.43 22.10
N THR A 58 -31.87 -10.84 23.14
CA THR A 58 -33.34 -10.65 23.29
C THR A 58 -33.71 -10.04 24.60
N VAL A 59 -34.69 -9.13 24.55
CA VAL A 59 -35.29 -8.47 25.72
C VAL A 59 -36.80 -8.64 25.66
N ARG A 60 -37.43 -8.99 26.83
CA ARG A 60 -38.88 -9.00 26.94
C ARG A 60 -39.42 -7.65 27.40
N ARG A 61 -40.36 -7.11 26.60
CA ARG A 61 -41.09 -5.90 26.93
C ARG A 61 -42.60 -6.22 26.98
N GLY A 62 -43.11 -6.46 28.16
CA GLY A 62 -44.47 -6.94 28.31
C GLY A 62 -44.70 -8.33 27.69
N ARG A 63 -45.57 -8.42 26.69
CA ARG A 63 -45.86 -9.68 25.98
C ARG A 63 -44.96 -9.89 24.76
N GLU A 64 -44.15 -8.93 24.41
CA GLU A 64 -43.29 -8.96 23.22
C GLU A 64 -41.87 -9.39 23.56
N LYS A 65 -41.28 -10.22 22.68
CA LYS A 65 -39.84 -10.54 22.65
C LYS A 65 -39.22 -9.69 21.56
N LEU A 66 -38.35 -8.76 21.95
CA LEU A 66 -37.60 -7.88 21.05
C LEU A 66 -36.25 -8.49 20.83
N HIS A 67 -35.78 -8.43 19.57
CA HIS A 67 -34.47 -8.90 19.15
C HIS A 67 -33.58 -7.69 18.85
N HIS A 68 -32.37 -7.73 19.38
CA HIS A 68 -31.36 -6.66 19.27
C HIS A 68 -30.10 -7.20 18.62
N LEU A 69 -29.48 -6.40 17.76
CA LEU A 69 -28.20 -6.73 17.16
C LEU A 69 -27.10 -6.68 18.24
N ASN A 70 -26.29 -7.73 18.30
CA ASN A 70 -25.05 -7.75 19.05
C ASN A 70 -23.86 -7.84 18.08
N ALA A 71 -23.19 -6.71 17.83
CA ALA A 71 -22.05 -6.62 16.93
C ALA A 71 -20.71 -7.05 17.56
N GLU A 72 -20.68 -7.33 18.87
CA GLU A 72 -19.45 -7.66 19.60
C GLU A 72 -18.70 -8.87 19.00
N PRO A 73 -19.35 -10.02 18.65
CA PRO A 73 -18.62 -11.13 18.04
C PRO A 73 -18.04 -10.82 16.65
N ILE A 74 -18.69 -9.94 15.87
CA ILE A 74 -18.18 -9.48 14.57
C ILE A 74 -16.97 -8.56 14.78
N ASN A 75 -17.05 -7.66 15.75
CA ASN A 75 -15.93 -6.77 16.10
C ASN A 75 -14.73 -7.57 16.61
N ALA A 76 -14.94 -8.60 17.42
CA ALA A 76 -13.87 -9.48 17.89
C ALA A 76 -13.15 -10.20 16.74
N ILE A 77 -13.90 -10.66 15.72
CA ILE A 77 -13.33 -11.24 14.50
C ILE A 77 -12.58 -10.17 13.71
N SER A 78 -13.15 -8.97 13.55
CA SER A 78 -12.49 -7.84 12.89
C SER A 78 -11.20 -7.48 13.59
N ASP A 79 -11.19 -7.37 14.91
CA ASP A 79 -9.99 -7.05 15.70
C ASP A 79 -8.92 -8.13 15.56
N ARG A 80 -9.31 -9.39 15.51
CA ARG A 80 -8.38 -10.51 15.42
C ARG A 80 -7.78 -10.70 14.03
N TRP A 81 -8.59 -10.51 12.97
CA TRP A 81 -8.21 -10.85 11.61
C TRP A 81 -7.99 -9.63 10.72
N ILE A 82 -8.91 -8.67 10.72
CA ILE A 82 -8.90 -7.52 9.81
C ILE A 82 -7.90 -6.48 10.30
N ARG A 83 -7.91 -6.13 11.59
CA ARG A 83 -6.93 -5.16 12.13
C ARG A 83 -5.48 -5.64 12.04
N LYS A 84 -5.25 -6.95 12.00
CA LYS A 84 -3.91 -7.48 11.76
C LYS A 84 -3.42 -7.14 10.36
N TYR A 85 -4.32 -7.12 9.37
CA TYR A 85 -4.02 -6.71 8.00
C TYR A 85 -4.10 -5.19 7.81
N ASP A 86 -4.95 -4.50 8.57
CA ASP A 86 -5.14 -3.05 8.46
C ASP A 86 -4.17 -2.22 9.32
N ARG A 87 -3.44 -2.82 10.26
CA ARG A 87 -2.45 -2.08 11.08
C ARG A 87 -1.44 -1.33 10.21
N GLY A 88 -0.99 -1.94 9.12
CA GLY A 88 -0.12 -1.30 8.15
C GLY A 88 -0.79 -0.09 7.47
N ARG A 89 -2.08 -0.18 7.14
CA ARG A 89 -2.84 0.92 6.51
C ARG A 89 -3.15 2.05 7.49
N ILE A 90 -3.50 1.72 8.73
CA ILE A 90 -3.76 2.72 9.78
C ILE A 90 -2.47 3.44 10.16
N ALA A 91 -1.35 2.73 10.29
CA ALA A 91 -0.05 3.33 10.50
C ALA A 91 0.32 4.26 9.33
N ALA A 92 0.13 3.83 8.08
CA ALA A 92 0.37 4.65 6.89
C ALA A 92 -0.51 5.91 6.86
N LEU A 93 -1.79 5.83 7.27
CA LEU A 93 -2.68 6.99 7.38
C LEU A 93 -2.28 7.94 8.52
N THR A 94 -1.82 7.40 9.65
CA THR A 94 -1.33 8.21 10.78
C THR A 94 -0.02 8.88 10.42
N ASP A 95 0.88 8.18 9.72
CA ASP A 95 2.14 8.71 9.23
C ASP A 95 1.92 9.75 8.13
N LEU A 96 0.95 9.54 7.23
CA LEU A 96 0.54 10.51 6.23
C LEU A 96 0.00 11.79 6.90
N LYS A 97 -0.80 11.66 7.95
CA LYS A 97 -1.30 12.79 8.74
C LYS A 97 -0.15 13.53 9.42
N SER A 98 0.80 12.81 10.05
CA SER A 98 1.98 13.39 10.67
C SER A 98 2.92 14.05 9.66
N ALA A 99 3.08 13.46 8.47
CA ALA A 99 3.85 14.03 7.37
C ALA A 99 3.18 15.31 6.82
N LEU A 100 1.86 15.34 6.72
CA LEU A 100 1.10 16.54 6.30
C LEU A 100 1.16 17.65 7.37
N GLU A 101 1.25 17.30 8.64
CA GLU A 101 1.36 18.25 9.75
C GLU A 101 2.78 18.75 10.01
N SER A 102 3.83 18.00 9.63
CA SER A 102 5.22 18.27 9.97
C SER A 102 6.07 18.91 8.89
N THR A 103 5.59 18.95 7.64
CA THR A 103 6.37 19.54 6.55
C THR A 103 5.43 20.32 5.63
N ALA A 104 5.81 21.57 5.34
CA ALA A 104 5.29 22.27 4.17
C ALA A 104 5.74 21.50 2.92
N MET A 105 5.07 20.36 2.63
CA MET A 105 5.24 19.66 1.36
C MET A 105 4.79 20.60 0.26
N THR A 106 5.66 20.91 -0.66
CA THR A 106 5.26 21.55 -1.89
C THR A 106 4.25 20.63 -2.60
N GLU A 107 3.19 21.17 -3.18
CA GLU A 107 2.09 20.44 -3.86
C GLU A 107 2.56 19.45 -4.96
N SER A 108 3.85 19.31 -5.17
CA SER A 108 4.51 18.55 -6.23
C SER A 108 5.39 17.39 -5.76
N ASP A 109 5.44 17.06 -4.45
CA ASP A 109 6.26 15.94 -4.00
C ASP A 109 5.47 14.61 -4.08
N PHE A 110 6.16 13.55 -4.52
CA PHE A 110 5.62 12.19 -4.54
C PHE A 110 6.04 11.45 -3.28
N VAL A 111 5.09 10.86 -2.56
CA VAL A 111 5.35 10.02 -1.38
C VAL A 111 4.65 8.68 -1.52
N TYR A 112 5.38 7.61 -1.29
CA TYR A 112 4.85 6.24 -1.29
C TYR A 112 5.40 5.45 -0.11
N THR A 113 4.52 4.83 0.65
CA THR A 113 4.88 3.98 1.80
C THR A 113 4.41 2.55 1.57
N THR A 114 5.30 1.59 1.83
CA THR A 114 4.99 0.16 1.80
C THR A 114 5.59 -0.55 3.00
N TYR A 115 5.04 -1.72 3.35
CA TYR A 115 5.54 -2.59 4.41
C TYR A 115 6.04 -3.88 3.76
N ILE A 116 7.27 -4.27 4.08
CA ILE A 116 7.95 -5.43 3.50
C ILE A 116 8.26 -6.41 4.64
N GLU A 117 7.84 -7.67 4.52
CA GLU A 117 8.11 -8.72 5.49
C GLU A 117 9.57 -9.18 5.39
N ALA A 118 10.46 -8.28 5.78
CA ALA A 118 11.91 -8.47 5.80
C ALA A 118 12.55 -7.50 6.80
N PRO A 119 13.71 -7.86 7.39
CA PRO A 119 14.45 -6.96 8.26
C PRO A 119 15.05 -5.78 7.46
N PRO A 120 15.32 -4.63 8.12
CA PRO A 120 15.84 -3.43 7.44
C PRO A 120 17.11 -3.68 6.63
N GLU A 121 17.98 -4.55 7.10
CA GLU A 121 19.24 -4.90 6.43
C GLU A 121 19.00 -5.56 5.07
N LEU A 122 17.96 -6.40 4.97
CA LEU A 122 17.61 -7.05 3.72
C LEU A 122 16.93 -6.09 2.75
N VAL A 123 16.03 -5.23 3.27
CA VAL A 123 15.42 -4.16 2.46
C VAL A 123 16.48 -3.19 1.95
N TRP A 124 17.45 -2.82 2.80
CA TRP A 124 18.58 -1.98 2.42
C TRP A 124 19.41 -2.58 1.29
N ARG A 125 19.76 -3.86 1.40
CA ARG A 125 20.44 -4.56 0.31
C ARG A 125 19.60 -4.59 -0.96
N GLY A 126 18.29 -4.75 -0.84
CA GLY A 126 17.37 -4.66 -1.96
C GLY A 126 17.46 -3.32 -2.69
N LEU A 127 17.73 -2.22 -1.99
CA LEU A 127 17.82 -0.87 -2.56
C LEU A 127 19.22 -0.51 -3.08
N THR A 128 20.29 -1.11 -2.52
CA THR A 128 21.67 -0.65 -2.74
C THR A 128 22.57 -1.64 -3.44
N ASP A 129 22.26 -2.95 -3.37
CA ASP A 129 23.08 -4.01 -3.96
C ASP A 129 22.69 -4.24 -5.43
N PRO A 130 23.61 -4.04 -6.41
CA PRO A 130 23.33 -4.24 -7.84
C PRO A 130 22.80 -5.64 -8.17
N ALA A 131 23.23 -6.68 -7.42
CA ALA A 131 22.72 -8.04 -7.61
C ALA A 131 21.22 -8.17 -7.31
N PHE A 132 20.67 -7.28 -6.48
CA PHE A 132 19.24 -7.20 -6.17
C PHE A 132 18.51 -6.26 -7.14
N THR A 133 18.99 -5.02 -7.32
CA THR A 133 18.30 -3.99 -8.11
C THR A 133 18.15 -4.40 -9.58
N ARG A 134 19.14 -5.11 -10.14
CA ARG A 134 19.05 -5.69 -11.47
C ARG A 134 17.84 -6.62 -11.64
N ARG A 135 17.50 -7.42 -10.63
CA ARG A 135 16.49 -8.48 -10.73
C ARG A 135 15.06 -7.93 -10.75
N TYR A 136 14.74 -6.97 -9.91
CA TYR A 136 13.36 -6.46 -9.81
C TYR A 136 13.15 -5.12 -10.52
N TRP A 137 14.23 -4.38 -10.80
CA TRP A 137 14.16 -3.06 -11.42
C TRP A 137 14.83 -2.99 -12.80
N GLY A 138 15.73 -3.92 -13.09
CA GLY A 138 16.53 -3.89 -14.33
C GLY A 138 17.62 -2.81 -14.34
N MET A 139 18.02 -2.33 -13.16
CA MET A 139 19.03 -1.28 -13.00
C MET A 139 20.17 -1.74 -12.10
N GLU A 140 21.37 -1.39 -12.44
CA GLU A 140 22.57 -1.55 -11.61
C GLU A 140 23.12 -0.20 -11.25
N PHE A 141 23.12 0.14 -9.96
CA PHE A 141 23.72 1.37 -9.46
C PHE A 141 25.24 1.17 -9.34
N GLU A 142 26.00 2.08 -9.90
CA GLU A 142 27.46 2.10 -9.83
C GLU A 142 27.89 3.25 -8.91
N THR A 143 28.13 2.93 -7.66
CA THR A 143 28.47 3.89 -6.60
C THR A 143 28.96 3.15 -5.37
N ASP A 144 29.76 3.84 -4.54
CA ASP A 144 30.12 3.41 -3.18
C ASP A 144 29.18 3.96 -2.10
N TRP A 145 28.13 4.67 -2.53
CA TRP A 145 27.16 5.35 -1.68
C TRP A 145 27.73 6.39 -0.72
N THR A 146 28.96 6.85 -0.93
CA THR A 146 29.55 7.91 -0.09
C THR A 146 28.86 9.25 -0.37
N PRO A 147 28.33 9.98 0.66
CA PRO A 147 27.75 11.28 0.44
C PRO A 147 28.69 12.27 -0.26
N GLY A 148 28.17 12.96 -1.26
CA GLY A 148 28.95 13.88 -2.13
C GLY A 148 29.60 13.21 -3.34
N THR A 149 29.65 11.88 -3.42
CA THR A 149 30.18 11.19 -4.61
C THR A 149 29.14 11.11 -5.73
N ARG A 150 29.63 11.03 -6.96
CA ARG A 150 28.78 10.79 -8.14
C ARG A 150 28.38 9.33 -8.20
N TRP A 151 27.22 9.09 -8.78
CA TRP A 151 26.74 7.75 -9.09
C TRP A 151 26.35 7.67 -10.57
N SER A 152 26.33 6.47 -11.10
CA SER A 152 25.78 6.17 -12.42
C SER A 152 24.87 4.96 -12.35
N VAL A 153 24.06 4.76 -13.37
CA VAL A 153 23.17 3.61 -13.48
C VAL A 153 23.31 2.95 -14.85
N PHE A 154 23.34 1.63 -14.81
CA PHE A 154 23.30 0.80 -16.00
C PHE A 154 21.94 0.10 -16.10
N HIS A 155 21.20 0.37 -17.17
CA HIS A 155 19.95 -0.31 -17.50
C HIS A 155 20.25 -1.61 -18.24
N THR A 156 20.21 -2.73 -17.53
CA THR A 156 20.64 -4.05 -18.03
C THR A 156 19.82 -4.55 -19.21
N ASN A 157 18.52 -4.25 -19.24
CA ASN A 157 17.60 -4.71 -20.30
C ASN A 157 17.73 -3.90 -21.61
N ARG A 158 18.48 -2.78 -21.60
CA ARG A 158 18.60 -1.84 -22.72
C ARG A 158 20.03 -1.54 -23.13
N ASP A 159 20.99 -2.03 -22.35
CA ASP A 159 22.42 -1.74 -22.54
C ASP A 159 22.71 -0.22 -22.52
N ILE A 160 22.01 0.53 -21.65
CA ILE A 160 22.14 1.99 -21.55
C ILE A 160 22.76 2.36 -20.22
N ARG A 161 23.87 3.10 -20.26
CA ARG A 161 24.49 3.70 -19.08
C ARG A 161 24.13 5.19 -19.01
N ILE A 162 23.66 5.63 -17.85
CA ILE A 162 23.38 7.03 -17.57
C ILE A 162 24.33 7.49 -16.48
N ALA A 163 25.08 8.55 -16.77
CA ALA A 163 25.94 9.25 -15.83
C ALA A 163 25.83 10.76 -16.11
N ASP A 164 25.80 11.54 -15.05
CA ASP A 164 25.68 13.00 -15.13
C ASP A 164 26.34 13.63 -13.89
N GLU A 165 26.83 14.88 -14.03
CA GLU A 165 27.55 15.57 -12.95
C GLU A 165 26.67 15.89 -11.73
N GLU A 166 25.36 16.02 -11.93
CA GLU A 166 24.38 16.28 -10.90
C GLU A 166 23.81 15.01 -10.25
N MET A 167 24.18 13.83 -10.75
CA MET A 167 23.84 12.54 -10.14
C MET A 167 24.76 12.28 -8.94
N VAL A 168 24.34 12.74 -7.76
CA VAL A 168 25.15 12.77 -6.53
C VAL A 168 24.41 12.11 -5.37
N VAL A 169 25.12 11.29 -4.60
CA VAL A 169 24.63 10.77 -3.31
C VAL A 169 24.54 11.92 -2.32
N LYS A 170 23.41 12.10 -1.67
CA LYS A 170 23.13 13.19 -0.71
C LYS A 170 23.31 12.75 0.72
N GLU A 171 22.68 11.64 1.10
CA GLU A 171 22.69 11.08 2.44
C GLU A 171 22.83 9.56 2.36
N TYR A 172 23.57 8.99 3.31
CA TYR A 172 23.72 7.56 3.46
C TYR A 172 23.89 7.23 4.94
N ASP A 173 22.79 6.76 5.55
CA ASP A 173 22.74 6.24 6.90
C ASP A 173 22.25 4.79 6.81
N PRO A 174 23.17 3.81 6.94
CA PRO A 174 22.86 2.41 6.69
C PRO A 174 21.65 1.91 7.47
N PHE A 175 20.76 1.21 6.75
CA PHE A 175 19.54 0.59 7.23
C PHE A 175 18.43 1.56 7.68
N SER A 176 18.65 2.88 7.59
CA SER A 176 17.69 3.89 8.03
C SER A 176 17.33 4.90 6.93
N ARG A 177 18.34 5.51 6.27
CA ARG A 177 18.10 6.59 5.32
C ARG A 177 19.10 6.62 4.18
N LEU A 178 18.59 6.72 2.94
CA LEU A 178 19.38 6.92 1.73
C LEU A 178 18.75 8.04 0.91
N SER A 179 19.55 8.99 0.44
CA SER A 179 19.07 10.05 -0.44
C SER A 179 20.09 10.33 -1.55
N TYR A 180 19.59 10.54 -2.78
CA TYR A 180 20.40 10.90 -3.91
C TYR A 180 19.59 11.72 -4.94
N SER A 181 20.28 12.55 -5.73
CA SER A 181 19.66 13.26 -6.85
C SER A 181 19.30 12.28 -7.97
N TRP A 182 18.13 12.50 -8.60
CA TRP A 182 17.59 11.58 -9.61
C TRP A 182 18.41 11.52 -10.88
N THR A 183 18.16 10.52 -11.71
CA THR A 183 18.85 10.26 -12.98
C THR A 183 18.60 11.35 -14.02
N ALA A 184 19.53 11.50 -14.95
CA ALA A 184 19.38 12.34 -16.13
C ALA A 184 18.49 11.66 -17.18
N TYR A 185 17.75 12.46 -17.94
CA TYR A 185 17.02 12.01 -19.13
C TYR A 185 17.91 12.21 -20.35
N THR A 186 18.74 11.20 -20.65
CA THR A 186 19.61 11.26 -21.84
C THR A 186 18.84 10.95 -23.12
N LYS A 187 19.36 11.40 -24.26
CA LYS A 187 18.71 11.12 -25.56
C LYS A 187 18.54 9.63 -25.82
N GLU A 188 19.56 8.84 -25.51
CA GLU A 188 19.53 7.39 -25.64
C GLU A 188 18.43 6.75 -24.82
N PHE A 189 18.27 7.19 -23.56
CA PHE A 189 17.23 6.72 -22.64
C PHE A 189 15.84 7.10 -23.12
N VAL A 190 15.65 8.36 -23.54
CA VAL A 190 14.38 8.90 -24.05
C VAL A 190 13.94 8.18 -25.32
N ASP A 191 14.86 7.99 -26.27
CA ASP A 191 14.58 7.28 -27.54
C ASP A 191 14.23 5.81 -27.30
N ALA A 192 14.96 5.14 -26.41
CA ALA A 192 14.72 3.73 -26.08
C ALA A 192 13.39 3.47 -25.39
N LEU A 193 12.85 4.47 -24.68
CA LEU A 193 11.56 4.39 -23.98
C LEU A 193 10.40 4.98 -24.79
N GLY A 194 10.66 5.53 -25.97
CA GLY A 194 9.62 6.12 -26.82
C GLY A 194 8.97 7.38 -26.26
N TYR A 195 9.73 8.16 -25.48
CA TYR A 195 9.23 9.44 -24.97
C TYR A 195 8.97 10.44 -26.09
N PRO A 196 8.05 11.40 -25.91
CA PRO A 196 7.79 12.45 -26.87
C PRO A 196 9.05 13.28 -27.20
N GLU A 197 9.13 13.79 -28.45
CA GLU A 197 10.18 14.70 -28.87
C GLU A 197 10.27 15.93 -27.93
N GLY A 198 11.48 16.39 -27.65
CA GLY A 198 11.75 17.52 -26.75
C GLY A 198 11.70 17.15 -25.25
N THR A 199 11.59 15.86 -24.88
CA THR A 199 11.59 15.44 -23.47
C THR A 199 12.94 15.68 -22.81
N VAL A 200 14.04 15.46 -23.50
CA VAL A 200 15.41 15.71 -22.98
C VAL A 200 15.57 17.17 -22.56
N GLU A 201 15.25 18.10 -23.47
CA GLU A 201 15.38 19.53 -23.21
C GLU A 201 14.47 20.02 -22.09
N ARG A 202 13.24 19.52 -22.05
CA ARG A 202 12.29 19.86 -20.99
C ARG A 202 12.73 19.33 -19.63
N ALA A 203 13.17 18.07 -19.57
CA ALA A 203 13.67 17.49 -18.33
C ALA A 203 14.98 18.17 -17.85
N ALA A 204 15.88 18.53 -18.78
CA ALA A 204 17.10 19.26 -18.47
C ALA A 204 16.86 20.72 -17.99
N ALA A 205 15.71 21.31 -18.32
CA ALA A 205 15.32 22.64 -17.85
C ALA A 205 14.71 22.60 -16.41
N GLU A 206 14.43 21.43 -15.87
CA GLU A 206 13.95 21.26 -14.49
C GLU A 206 15.11 21.13 -13.52
N PRO A 207 14.95 21.58 -12.25
CA PRO A 207 15.89 21.24 -11.19
C PRO A 207 16.02 19.74 -11.06
N ARG A 208 17.20 19.25 -10.74
CA ARG A 208 17.39 17.83 -10.43
C ARG A 208 16.58 17.46 -9.20
N SER A 209 15.59 16.58 -9.38
CA SER A 209 14.78 16.04 -8.29
C SER A 209 15.60 15.12 -7.39
N VAL A 210 15.13 14.88 -6.18
CA VAL A 210 15.82 14.09 -5.16
C VAL A 210 14.90 12.98 -4.67
N VAL A 211 15.41 11.75 -4.64
CA VAL A 211 14.75 10.63 -4.00
C VAL A 211 15.34 10.37 -2.63
N THR A 212 14.49 10.09 -1.67
CA THR A 212 14.86 9.73 -0.30
C THR A 212 14.12 8.47 0.10
N TYR A 213 14.84 7.47 0.59
CA TYR A 213 14.30 6.29 1.24
C TYR A 213 14.45 6.42 2.75
N GLU A 214 13.39 6.08 3.48
CA GLU A 214 13.40 5.97 4.92
C GLU A 214 12.91 4.57 5.32
N LEU A 215 13.71 3.88 6.11
CA LEU A 215 13.42 2.55 6.62
C LEU A 215 13.19 2.60 8.12
N VAL A 216 12.06 2.09 8.57
CA VAL A 216 11.74 2.01 10.00
C VAL A 216 11.32 0.58 10.33
N PRO A 217 12.00 -0.08 11.29
CA PRO A 217 11.58 -1.39 11.77
C PRO A 217 10.15 -1.37 12.31
N ASN A 218 9.34 -2.38 11.96
CA ASN A 218 7.96 -2.52 12.40
C ASN A 218 7.64 -3.99 12.72
N GLY A 219 8.06 -4.47 13.85
CA GLY A 219 7.94 -5.88 14.23
C GLY A 219 8.78 -6.79 13.33
N THR A 220 8.13 -7.69 12.57
CA THR A 220 8.78 -8.58 11.59
C THR A 220 8.91 -7.96 10.20
N GLU A 221 8.37 -6.75 10.03
CA GLU A 221 8.37 -6.02 8.76
C GLU A 221 9.27 -4.80 8.84
N THR A 222 9.62 -4.24 7.69
CA THR A 222 10.20 -2.91 7.55
C THR A 222 9.22 -2.01 6.84
N ARG A 223 8.92 -0.85 7.44
CA ARG A 223 8.24 0.23 6.74
C ARG A 223 9.26 0.96 5.88
N LEU A 224 9.04 0.95 4.58
CA LEU A 224 9.82 1.70 3.59
C LEU A 224 8.98 2.85 3.08
N THR A 225 9.45 4.08 3.28
CA THR A 225 8.88 5.30 2.70
C THR A 225 9.82 5.85 1.63
N VAL A 226 9.29 6.10 0.45
CA VAL A 226 9.99 6.79 -0.63
C VAL A 226 9.39 8.17 -0.79
N THR A 227 10.20 9.20 -0.63
CA THR A 227 9.87 10.59 -0.96
C THR A 227 10.67 11.01 -2.17
N HIS A 228 10.01 11.48 -3.22
CA HIS A 228 10.66 12.02 -4.40
C HIS A 228 10.21 13.46 -4.57
N SER A 229 11.12 14.40 -4.37
CA SER A 229 10.85 15.83 -4.21
C SER A 229 11.63 16.69 -5.19
N GLY A 230 11.32 18.01 -5.19
CA GLY A 230 12.02 18.99 -6.01
C GLY A 230 11.41 19.23 -7.39
N PHE A 231 10.19 18.76 -7.63
CA PHE A 231 9.47 19.00 -8.87
C PHE A 231 8.88 20.42 -8.92
N ARG A 232 8.79 20.98 -10.13
CA ARG A 232 8.07 22.23 -10.40
C ARG A 232 6.64 21.94 -10.86
N PRO A 233 5.71 22.87 -10.70
CA PRO A 233 4.39 22.75 -11.34
C PRO A 233 4.55 22.53 -12.86
N GLY A 234 3.90 21.48 -13.39
CA GLY A 234 4.02 21.12 -14.81
C GLY A 234 5.28 20.32 -15.17
N SER A 235 5.97 19.72 -14.17
CA SER A 235 7.11 18.83 -14.39
C SER A 235 6.78 17.72 -15.38
N VAL A 236 7.69 17.46 -16.33
CA VAL A 236 7.59 16.34 -17.28
C VAL A 236 8.12 15.03 -16.67
N VAL A 237 8.87 15.13 -15.59
CA VAL A 237 9.46 13.99 -14.86
C VAL A 237 8.45 13.38 -13.85
N LEU A 238 7.68 14.21 -13.16
CA LEU A 238 6.77 13.77 -12.09
C LEU A 238 5.75 12.70 -12.52
N PRO A 239 5.12 12.75 -13.71
CA PRO A 239 4.21 11.69 -14.15
C PRO A 239 4.85 10.31 -14.21
N ASP A 240 6.11 10.21 -14.66
CA ASP A 240 6.85 8.95 -14.73
C ASP A 240 7.18 8.42 -13.33
N ILE A 241 7.59 9.33 -12.45
CA ILE A 241 7.86 9.03 -11.03
C ILE A 241 6.62 8.47 -10.36
N THR A 242 5.47 9.11 -10.58
CA THR A 242 4.19 8.71 -9.98
C THR A 242 3.74 7.31 -10.45
N ARG A 243 3.99 6.96 -11.71
CA ARG A 243 3.68 5.64 -12.26
C ARG A 243 4.72 4.59 -11.90
N GLY A 244 6.00 4.95 -11.94
CA GLY A 244 7.11 4.03 -11.83
C GLY A 244 7.33 3.49 -10.40
N TRP A 245 7.31 4.34 -9.38
CA TRP A 245 7.61 3.92 -8.02
C TRP A 245 6.71 2.80 -7.48
N PRO A 246 5.37 2.83 -7.65
CA PRO A 246 4.52 1.72 -7.18
C PRO A 246 4.89 0.37 -7.80
N ILE A 247 5.29 0.36 -9.08
CA ILE A 247 5.69 -0.86 -9.81
C ILE A 247 7.02 -1.37 -9.28
N VAL A 248 8.02 -0.50 -9.17
CA VAL A 248 9.36 -0.83 -8.69
C VAL A 248 9.30 -1.36 -7.25
N LEU A 249 8.59 -0.67 -6.36
CA LEU A 249 8.50 -1.06 -4.94
C LEU A 249 7.65 -2.31 -4.73
N SER A 250 6.63 -2.54 -5.55
CA SER A 250 5.90 -3.81 -5.57
C SER A 250 6.80 -4.97 -6.03
N GLY A 251 7.66 -4.72 -7.02
CA GLY A 251 8.68 -5.67 -7.46
C GLY A 251 9.68 -6.02 -6.35
N LEU A 252 10.22 -5.01 -5.68
CA LEU A 252 11.11 -5.16 -4.53
C LEU A 252 10.45 -5.99 -3.41
N LYS A 253 9.23 -5.62 -3.02
CA LYS A 253 8.46 -6.33 -1.99
C LYS A 253 8.28 -7.80 -2.35
N THR A 254 7.79 -8.08 -3.55
CA THR A 254 7.58 -9.45 -4.04
C THR A 254 8.89 -10.25 -4.04
N PHE A 255 9.97 -9.63 -4.48
CA PHE A 255 11.28 -10.27 -4.54
C PHE A 255 11.81 -10.63 -3.14
N LEU A 256 11.73 -9.72 -2.19
CA LEU A 256 12.23 -9.95 -0.83
C LEU A 256 11.38 -10.95 -0.03
N GLU A 257 10.06 -10.93 -0.20
CA GLU A 257 9.13 -11.79 0.55
C GLU A 257 9.01 -13.20 -0.03
N SER A 258 9.15 -13.38 -1.34
CA SER A 258 8.91 -14.67 -2.00
C SER A 258 10.13 -15.26 -2.73
N GLY A 259 11.21 -14.50 -2.86
CA GLY A 259 12.34 -14.85 -3.70
C GLY A 259 12.04 -14.87 -5.20
N ARG A 260 10.79 -14.53 -5.59
CA ARG A 260 10.35 -14.44 -6.98
C ARG A 260 10.49 -13.01 -7.47
N TYR A 261 10.92 -12.84 -8.68
CA TYR A 261 10.90 -11.56 -9.36
C TYR A 261 10.32 -11.75 -10.75
N ARG A 262 9.58 -10.75 -11.21
CA ARG A 262 9.20 -10.63 -12.59
C ARG A 262 10.33 -9.88 -13.24
N GLU A 263 10.96 -10.42 -14.28
CA GLU A 263 11.82 -9.60 -15.12
C GLU A 263 10.97 -8.46 -15.63
N VAL A 264 11.27 -7.24 -15.15
CA VAL A 264 10.62 -6.04 -15.66
C VAL A 264 11.23 -5.81 -17.04
N GLU A 265 10.54 -6.20 -18.09
CA GLU A 265 10.84 -5.71 -19.42
C GLU A 265 10.72 -4.18 -19.37
N GLY A 266 11.90 -3.56 -19.29
CA GLY A 266 12.07 -2.21 -18.81
C GLY A 266 11.58 -1.13 -19.76
N ALA A 267 10.31 -0.95 -20.00
CA ALA A 267 9.74 0.27 -20.56
C ALA A 267 8.21 0.31 -20.54
N GLU A 268 7.53 -0.82 -20.55
CA GLU A 268 6.06 -0.80 -20.49
C GLU A 268 5.55 -0.24 -19.16
N ALA A 269 6.38 -0.32 -18.12
CA ALA A 269 6.06 0.24 -16.82
C ALA A 269 6.08 1.79 -16.76
N LEU A 270 6.82 2.45 -17.68
CA LEU A 270 6.97 3.90 -17.68
C LEU A 270 6.29 4.58 -18.89
N ALA A 271 5.97 3.85 -19.97
CA ALA A 271 5.46 4.39 -21.23
C ALA A 271 3.97 4.09 -21.50
N GLY A 272 3.25 3.42 -20.59
CA GLY A 272 1.84 3.08 -20.74
C GLY A 272 0.87 4.14 -20.19
#